data_b959c126b3230668a379d57f09b0a357
#
_entry.id   b959c126b3230668a379d57f09b0a357
#
_cell.length_a   1.000
_cell.length_b   1.000
_cell.length_c   1.000
_cell.angle_alpha   90.00
_cell.angle_beta   90.00
_cell.angle_gamma   90.00
#
_symmetry.space_group_name_H-M   'P 1'
#
loop_
_entity.id
_entity.type
_entity.pdbx_description
1 polymer ?
#
loop_
_entity_poly.entity_id
_entity_poly.type
_entity_poly.pdbx_seq_one_letter_code
_entity_poly.pdbx_strand_id
1 'polypeptide(L)'
;MDEDKKGVVYLVGAGPGDTELLTLKGYRVLRQADVVIYDRLVHPLFLEWTKPNCELIYGGKLPDRHFLRQETIQDLLIEYAIQGKCVVRLKGGDPSVFGRVAEEASALREAGIQFEVVPGITAGIGAATYAGMSVTHRDYSSSFAVVTGHNQSVSGEPTVDWQALTQGVDTIAFYMGVKNLPFITEQLLKHGANPEKPVSLIQWATTGKQRVVSGNLTTIVAKVKAAQIQNPAIALVGDINQLRQEKSWFEEKILFNQELLLAKAGVESGEMAAQLSSLGADVLEFPRYVIEPCLEGQVVDYQRYTQIVFMTQSSIEVFFESLRQKRTDIRMIHADFIVRNSKQADVLQQYGCQASLLQDVTLDNSGLLIGEEGARRKVPEVVSHFEYLGLYRKTVVPQSLITFQRMWEEERIEKIIFPNAKSVEMLTFALKGTNFTPHYLSEQTSIICFGPITSQKAESLGYQVTTKLKQPNVNELISHLSSEYVED
;
A
#
# COMPACT_ATOMS: atom_id res chain seq x y z
N MET A 1 -7.36 -28.26 -31.43
CA MET A 1 -6.55 -28.22 -30.19
C MET A 1 -5.90 -26.85 -30.22
N ASP A 2 -6.44 -25.91 -29.43
CA ASP A 2 -5.80 -24.60 -29.27
C ASP A 2 -4.40 -24.87 -28.73
N GLU A 3 -3.36 -24.35 -29.42
CA GLU A 3 -2.03 -24.28 -28.88
C GLU A 3 -2.15 -23.55 -27.53
N ASP A 4 -1.70 -24.18 -26.46
CA ASP A 4 -1.73 -23.64 -25.09
C ASP A 4 -1.22 -22.19 -25.12
N LYS A 5 -2.14 -21.23 -24.97
CA LYS A 5 -1.82 -19.82 -25.05
C LYS A 5 -1.04 -19.44 -23.79
N LYS A 6 0.29 -19.45 -23.92
CA LYS A 6 1.18 -19.02 -22.84
C LYS A 6 0.76 -17.62 -22.34
N GLY A 7 0.87 -17.39 -21.04
CA GLY A 7 0.62 -16.11 -20.42
C GLY A 7 1.72 -15.11 -20.74
N VAL A 8 1.69 -13.97 -20.05
CA VAL A 8 2.64 -12.86 -20.22
C VAL A 8 3.29 -12.52 -18.90
N VAL A 9 4.57 -12.16 -18.93
CA VAL A 9 5.32 -11.69 -17.74
C VAL A 9 5.60 -10.19 -17.86
N TYR A 10 5.29 -9.44 -16.81
CA TYR A 10 5.65 -8.02 -16.69
C TYR A 10 6.73 -7.85 -15.61
N LEU A 11 7.90 -7.31 -16.02
CA LEU A 11 9.00 -6.95 -15.11
C LEU A 11 8.84 -5.48 -14.74
N VAL A 12 8.27 -5.21 -13.55
CA VAL A 12 7.72 -3.90 -13.17
C VAL A 12 8.55 -3.24 -12.08
N GLY A 13 8.94 -1.98 -12.30
CA GLY A 13 9.51 -1.12 -11.28
C GLY A 13 8.43 -0.53 -10.37
N ALA A 14 8.55 -0.77 -9.10
CA ALA A 14 7.64 -0.27 -8.06
C ALA A 14 7.95 1.17 -7.62
N GLY A 15 9.04 1.76 -8.08
CA GLY A 15 9.52 3.02 -7.54
C GLY A 15 10.26 2.88 -6.22
N PRO A 16 10.69 4.01 -5.61
CA PRO A 16 11.58 4.03 -4.45
C PRO A 16 10.90 3.84 -3.09
N GLY A 17 9.57 3.91 -3.01
CA GLY A 17 8.84 3.78 -1.74
C GLY A 17 7.43 4.35 -1.78
N ASP A 18 7.28 5.64 -2.10
CA ASP A 18 5.99 6.28 -2.26
C ASP A 18 5.16 5.54 -3.33
N THR A 19 3.97 5.10 -2.94
CA THR A 19 3.11 4.29 -3.81
C THR A 19 2.58 5.08 -5.01
N GLU A 20 2.45 6.40 -4.91
CA GLU A 20 2.01 7.26 -6.01
C GLU A 20 3.07 7.41 -7.11
N LEU A 21 4.32 6.98 -6.85
CA LEU A 21 5.39 6.96 -7.85
C LEU A 21 5.38 5.71 -8.75
N LEU A 22 4.41 4.82 -8.59
CA LEU A 22 4.20 3.73 -9.54
C LEU A 22 3.68 4.30 -10.86
N THR A 23 4.22 3.82 -11.97
CA THR A 23 3.71 4.25 -13.27
C THR A 23 2.27 3.76 -13.50
N LEU A 24 1.48 4.53 -14.25
CA LEU A 24 0.11 4.11 -14.64
C LEU A 24 0.09 2.73 -15.29
N LYS A 25 1.13 2.38 -16.06
CA LYS A 25 1.26 1.06 -16.66
C LYS A 25 1.52 0.00 -15.60
N GLY A 26 2.41 0.25 -14.64
CA GLY A 26 2.68 -0.62 -13.49
C GLY A 26 1.41 -0.89 -12.69
N TYR A 27 0.65 0.14 -12.37
CA TYR A 27 -0.64 0.03 -11.69
C TYR A 27 -1.64 -0.84 -12.47
N ARG A 28 -1.79 -0.60 -13.78
CA ARG A 28 -2.71 -1.36 -14.62
C ARG A 28 -2.37 -2.85 -14.67
N VAL A 29 -1.10 -3.21 -14.88
CA VAL A 29 -0.70 -4.62 -14.97
C VAL A 29 -0.77 -5.31 -13.61
N LEU A 30 -0.46 -4.61 -12.52
CA LEU A 30 -0.58 -5.13 -11.16
C LEU A 30 -2.03 -5.52 -10.83
N ARG A 31 -2.99 -4.68 -11.21
CA ARG A 31 -4.42 -4.98 -11.05
C ARG A 31 -4.94 -6.15 -11.88
N GLN A 32 -4.24 -6.52 -12.95
CA GLN A 32 -4.61 -7.64 -13.82
C GLN A 32 -3.85 -8.92 -13.47
N ALA A 33 -2.84 -8.86 -12.62
CA ALA A 33 -1.97 -9.97 -12.29
C ALA A 33 -2.73 -11.15 -11.67
N ASP A 34 -2.41 -12.35 -12.13
CA ASP A 34 -2.82 -13.62 -11.51
C ASP A 34 -1.80 -14.05 -10.45
N VAL A 35 -0.53 -13.68 -10.67
CA VAL A 35 0.59 -13.96 -9.77
C VAL A 35 1.48 -12.73 -9.68
N VAL A 36 1.88 -12.35 -8.47
CA VAL A 36 2.88 -11.30 -8.22
C VAL A 36 4.05 -11.89 -7.44
N ILE A 37 5.24 -11.85 -8.05
CA ILE A 37 6.50 -12.20 -7.38
C ILE A 37 7.21 -10.89 -7.03
N TYR A 38 7.44 -10.62 -5.75
CA TYR A 38 7.88 -9.29 -5.29
C TYR A 38 9.07 -9.34 -4.33
N ASP A 39 9.90 -8.29 -4.37
CA ASP A 39 11.11 -8.14 -3.55
C ASP A 39 10.83 -7.48 -2.19
N ARG A 40 11.80 -7.57 -1.28
CA ARG A 40 11.75 -6.95 0.06
C ARG A 40 11.55 -5.44 0.02
N LEU A 41 12.15 -4.74 -0.94
CA LEU A 41 12.09 -3.27 -1.03
C LEU A 41 10.84 -2.74 -1.72
N VAL A 42 9.95 -3.63 -2.15
CA VAL A 42 8.62 -3.24 -2.66
C VAL A 42 7.74 -2.85 -1.48
N HIS A 43 7.17 -1.64 -1.52
CA HIS A 43 6.26 -1.19 -0.47
C HIS A 43 5.05 -2.13 -0.35
N PRO A 44 4.71 -2.64 0.85
CA PRO A 44 3.66 -3.64 1.01
C PRO A 44 2.28 -3.22 0.51
N LEU A 45 1.95 -1.93 0.55
CA LEU A 45 0.67 -1.40 0.07
C LEU A 45 0.39 -1.71 -1.41
N PHE A 46 1.40 -1.95 -2.25
CA PHE A 46 1.18 -2.37 -3.63
C PHE A 46 0.41 -3.70 -3.74
N LEU A 47 0.53 -4.57 -2.73
CA LEU A 47 -0.16 -5.85 -2.70
C LEU A 47 -1.68 -5.67 -2.54
N GLU A 48 -2.11 -4.55 -1.95
CA GLU A 48 -3.52 -4.19 -1.83
C GLU A 48 -4.18 -3.86 -3.19
N TRP A 49 -3.39 -3.55 -4.22
CA TRP A 49 -3.91 -3.22 -5.55
C TRP A 49 -4.10 -4.44 -6.45
N THR A 50 -3.71 -5.62 -5.99
CA THR A 50 -3.89 -6.88 -6.74
C THR A 50 -5.34 -7.37 -6.69
N LYS A 51 -5.69 -8.28 -7.60
CA LYS A 51 -6.99 -8.99 -7.54
C LYS A 51 -7.13 -9.76 -6.21
N PRO A 52 -8.34 -9.93 -5.69
CA PRO A 52 -8.56 -10.69 -4.45
C PRO A 52 -8.04 -12.14 -4.47
N ASN A 53 -7.96 -12.75 -5.66
CA ASN A 53 -7.46 -14.12 -5.88
C ASN A 53 -6.05 -14.16 -6.48
N CYS A 54 -5.33 -13.03 -6.48
CA CYS A 54 -3.95 -12.98 -6.94
C CYS A 54 -3.03 -13.77 -5.99
N GLU A 55 -2.19 -14.63 -6.54
CA GLU A 55 -1.18 -15.33 -5.77
C GLU A 55 0.02 -14.41 -5.51
N LEU A 56 0.42 -14.27 -4.24
CA LEU A 56 1.51 -13.40 -3.81
C LEU A 56 2.71 -14.23 -3.37
N ILE A 57 3.83 -14.10 -4.07
CA ILE A 57 5.07 -14.84 -3.81
C ILE A 57 6.17 -13.88 -3.38
N TYR A 58 6.64 -14.03 -2.16
CA TYR A 58 7.73 -13.22 -1.64
C TYR A 58 9.09 -13.76 -2.08
N GLY A 59 9.83 -12.97 -2.86
CA GLY A 59 11.17 -13.29 -3.37
C GLY A 59 12.33 -12.78 -2.49
N GLY A 60 12.03 -12.07 -1.38
CA GLY A 60 13.05 -11.48 -0.50
C GLY A 60 13.56 -12.43 0.60
N LYS A 61 14.57 -11.97 1.35
CA LYS A 61 15.07 -12.66 2.55
C LYS A 61 14.18 -12.35 3.74
N LEU A 62 13.61 -13.37 4.37
CA LEU A 62 13.03 -13.30 5.71
C LEU A 62 13.90 -14.11 6.67
N PRO A 63 13.99 -13.74 7.97
CA PRO A 63 14.84 -14.43 8.95
C PRO A 63 14.61 -15.94 9.01
N ASP A 64 13.36 -16.39 8.85
CA ASP A 64 12.94 -17.79 9.03
C ASP A 64 12.46 -18.49 7.75
N ARG A 65 12.63 -17.88 6.58
CA ARG A 65 12.23 -18.48 5.30
C ARG A 65 13.40 -18.59 4.34
N HIS A 66 13.49 -19.73 3.64
CA HIS A 66 14.51 -19.96 2.63
C HIS A 66 14.45 -18.88 1.54
N PHE A 67 15.60 -18.24 1.30
CA PHE A 67 15.80 -17.30 0.22
C PHE A 67 15.54 -17.99 -1.13
N LEU A 68 14.63 -17.44 -1.94
CA LEU A 68 14.51 -17.86 -3.33
C LEU A 68 15.76 -17.40 -4.09
N ARG A 69 16.53 -18.36 -4.62
CA ARG A 69 17.65 -18.02 -5.50
C ARG A 69 17.12 -17.36 -6.76
N GLN A 70 17.96 -16.60 -7.44
CA GLN A 70 17.56 -15.91 -8.68
C GLN A 70 17.06 -16.92 -9.74
N GLU A 71 17.70 -18.07 -9.84
CA GLU A 71 17.28 -19.16 -10.72
C GLU A 71 15.89 -19.65 -10.39
N THR A 72 15.56 -19.82 -9.10
CA THR A 72 14.22 -20.20 -8.65
C THR A 72 13.16 -19.14 -9.01
N ILE A 73 13.51 -17.83 -8.95
CA ILE A 73 12.60 -16.76 -9.37
C ILE A 73 12.34 -16.86 -10.88
N GLN A 74 13.38 -17.08 -11.69
CA GLN A 74 13.24 -17.26 -13.13
C GLN A 74 12.38 -18.49 -13.47
N ASP A 75 12.60 -19.61 -12.80
CA ASP A 75 11.80 -20.84 -12.97
C ASP A 75 10.32 -20.57 -12.65
N LEU A 76 10.00 -19.88 -11.57
CA LEU A 76 8.63 -19.51 -11.19
C LEU A 76 7.97 -18.60 -12.23
N LEU A 77 8.70 -17.60 -12.75
CA LEU A 77 8.19 -16.72 -13.80
C LEU A 77 7.79 -17.49 -15.04
N ILE A 78 8.64 -18.46 -15.46
CA ILE A 78 8.40 -19.31 -16.61
C ILE A 78 7.25 -20.29 -16.36
N GLU A 79 7.25 -20.96 -15.20
CA GLU A 79 6.25 -21.95 -14.82
C GLU A 79 4.82 -21.37 -14.86
N TYR A 80 4.61 -20.22 -14.18
CA TYR A 80 3.30 -19.58 -14.18
C TYR A 80 2.89 -19.04 -15.55
N ALA A 81 3.85 -18.54 -16.34
CA ALA A 81 3.55 -18.09 -17.70
C ALA A 81 3.15 -19.27 -18.62
N ILE A 82 3.78 -20.45 -18.49
CA ILE A 82 3.38 -21.68 -19.21
C ILE A 82 1.94 -22.07 -18.86
N GLN A 83 1.50 -21.86 -17.63
CA GLN A 83 0.11 -22.10 -17.18
C GLN A 83 -0.89 -21.06 -17.73
N GLY A 84 -0.46 -20.15 -18.62
CA GLY A 84 -1.33 -19.13 -19.22
C GLY A 84 -1.62 -17.93 -18.32
N LYS A 85 -0.92 -17.77 -17.17
CA LYS A 85 -1.16 -16.71 -16.19
C LYS A 85 -0.52 -15.39 -16.59
N CYS A 86 -1.13 -14.27 -16.17
CA CYS A 86 -0.54 -12.96 -16.19
C CYS A 86 0.34 -12.81 -14.93
N VAL A 87 1.67 -12.77 -15.11
CA VAL A 87 2.65 -12.75 -14.02
C VAL A 87 3.27 -11.37 -13.93
N VAL A 88 3.32 -10.80 -12.73
CA VAL A 88 4.04 -9.55 -12.45
C VAL A 88 5.24 -9.85 -11.55
N ARG A 89 6.42 -9.52 -12.02
CA ARG A 89 7.66 -9.44 -11.23
C ARG A 89 7.82 -8.01 -10.74
N LEU A 90 7.49 -7.76 -9.47
CA LEU A 90 7.51 -6.41 -8.89
C LEU A 90 8.83 -6.16 -8.14
N LYS A 91 9.57 -5.14 -8.55
CA LYS A 91 10.94 -4.83 -8.10
C LYS A 91 11.00 -3.41 -7.54
N GLY A 92 11.71 -3.20 -6.44
CA GLY A 92 11.94 -1.83 -5.93
C GLY A 92 12.72 -0.97 -6.91
N GLY A 93 12.42 0.31 -6.99
CA GLY A 93 13.04 1.26 -7.91
C GLY A 93 12.69 1.00 -9.37
N ASP A 94 13.72 0.97 -10.22
CA ASP A 94 13.64 0.65 -11.66
C ASP A 94 14.28 -0.73 -11.93
N PRO A 95 13.65 -1.63 -12.70
CA PRO A 95 14.19 -2.95 -13.00
C PRO A 95 15.55 -2.93 -13.71
N SER A 96 15.83 -1.87 -14.47
CA SER A 96 17.05 -1.72 -15.25
C SER A 96 18.24 -1.17 -14.45
N VAL A 97 17.98 -0.66 -13.22
CA VAL A 97 19.02 -0.10 -12.35
C VAL A 97 19.32 -1.06 -11.20
N PHE A 98 20.36 -1.86 -11.35
CA PHE A 98 20.79 -2.93 -10.43
C PHE A 98 19.71 -3.98 -10.09
N GLY A 99 18.64 -4.04 -10.90
CA GLY A 99 17.50 -4.92 -10.70
C GLY A 99 17.63 -6.29 -11.37
N ARG A 100 18.74 -6.60 -12.06
CA ARG A 100 19.01 -7.87 -12.78
C ARG A 100 17.93 -8.22 -13.83
N VAL A 101 17.26 -7.22 -14.38
CA VAL A 101 16.17 -7.38 -15.36
C VAL A 101 16.64 -8.11 -16.63
N ALA A 102 17.88 -7.87 -17.05
CA ALA A 102 18.45 -8.50 -18.25
C ALA A 102 18.55 -10.03 -18.11
N GLU A 103 18.89 -10.53 -16.92
CA GLU A 103 18.95 -11.97 -16.65
C GLU A 103 17.55 -12.60 -16.65
N GLU A 104 16.56 -11.97 -16.00
CA GLU A 104 15.16 -12.41 -16.01
C GLU A 104 14.57 -12.39 -17.43
N ALA A 105 14.83 -11.32 -18.21
CA ALA A 105 14.39 -11.19 -19.58
C ALA A 105 15.02 -12.22 -20.52
N SER A 106 16.31 -12.59 -20.31
CA SER A 106 17.01 -13.60 -21.09
C SER A 106 16.40 -14.97 -20.87
N ALA A 107 16.18 -15.36 -19.62
CA ALA A 107 15.54 -16.64 -19.27
C ALA A 107 14.12 -16.76 -19.89
N LEU A 108 13.31 -15.70 -19.81
CA LEU A 108 11.98 -15.68 -20.43
C LEU A 108 12.03 -15.81 -21.95
N ARG A 109 13.00 -15.14 -22.61
CA ARG A 109 13.20 -15.24 -24.06
C ARG A 109 13.60 -16.65 -24.48
N GLU A 110 14.54 -17.26 -23.76
CA GLU A 110 14.99 -18.64 -24.01
C GLU A 110 13.85 -19.67 -23.86
N ALA A 111 12.93 -19.42 -22.89
CA ALA A 111 11.75 -20.24 -22.70
C ALA A 111 10.60 -19.92 -23.69
N GLY A 112 10.77 -18.94 -24.59
CA GLY A 112 9.74 -18.52 -25.53
C GLY A 112 8.50 -17.91 -24.84
N ILE A 113 8.69 -17.22 -23.70
CA ILE A 113 7.65 -16.53 -22.96
C ILE A 113 7.61 -15.05 -23.38
N GLN A 114 6.41 -14.54 -23.64
CA GLN A 114 6.18 -13.12 -23.90
C GLN A 114 6.40 -12.33 -22.61
N PHE A 115 7.20 -11.26 -22.68
CA PHE A 115 7.41 -10.37 -21.55
C PHE A 115 7.48 -8.90 -21.94
N GLU A 116 7.27 -8.05 -20.95
CA GLU A 116 7.43 -6.61 -21.08
C GLU A 116 8.13 -6.03 -19.86
N VAL A 117 9.05 -5.08 -20.06
CA VAL A 117 9.69 -4.32 -18.99
C VAL A 117 8.95 -3.01 -18.81
N VAL A 118 8.51 -2.75 -17.58
CA VAL A 118 7.83 -1.51 -17.19
C VAL A 118 8.76 -0.73 -16.27
N PRO A 119 9.34 0.40 -16.73
CA PRO A 119 10.21 1.23 -15.92
C PRO A 119 9.56 1.72 -14.63
N GLY A 120 10.38 2.06 -13.65
CA GLY A 120 10.00 2.73 -12.42
C GLY A 120 10.94 3.91 -12.11
N ILE A 121 10.63 4.68 -11.08
CA ILE A 121 11.52 5.75 -10.62
C ILE A 121 12.64 5.09 -9.80
N THR A 122 13.89 5.23 -10.27
CA THR A 122 15.04 4.68 -9.56
C THR A 122 15.33 5.45 -8.27
N ALA A 123 15.77 4.71 -7.23
CA ALA A 123 15.95 5.26 -5.89
C ALA A 123 16.90 6.47 -5.82
N GLY A 124 17.94 6.53 -6.65
CA GLY A 124 18.89 7.66 -6.64
C GLY A 124 18.24 9.00 -7.04
N ILE A 125 17.30 8.97 -7.99
CA ILE A 125 16.53 10.15 -8.39
C ILE A 125 15.44 10.45 -7.35
N GLY A 126 14.67 9.44 -6.94
CA GLY A 126 13.61 9.62 -5.94
C GLY A 126 14.15 10.14 -4.61
N ALA A 127 15.25 9.59 -4.14
CA ALA A 127 15.90 10.00 -2.89
C ALA A 127 16.36 11.46 -2.93
N ALA A 128 17.04 11.88 -4.00
CA ALA A 128 17.47 13.26 -4.16
C ALA A 128 16.26 14.21 -4.13
N THR A 129 15.24 13.94 -4.94
CA THR A 129 14.03 14.77 -5.06
C THR A 129 13.29 14.92 -3.72
N TYR A 130 13.07 13.82 -2.99
CA TYR A 130 12.35 13.84 -1.72
C TYR A 130 13.20 14.38 -0.56
N ALA A 131 14.52 14.36 -0.70
CA ALA A 131 15.42 15.08 0.21
C ALA A 131 15.62 16.58 -0.15
N GLY A 132 14.82 17.11 -1.08
CA GLY A 132 14.86 18.53 -1.47
C GLY A 132 16.01 18.89 -2.39
N MET A 133 16.58 17.92 -3.10
CA MET A 133 17.69 18.12 -4.04
C MET A 133 17.31 17.66 -5.46
N SER A 134 18.06 18.09 -6.45
CA SER A 134 18.05 17.49 -7.81
C SER A 134 19.34 16.71 -8.03
N VAL A 135 19.37 15.81 -9.00
CA VAL A 135 20.62 15.11 -9.38
C VAL A 135 21.48 15.91 -10.37
N THR A 136 20.90 16.91 -11.04
CA THR A 136 21.57 17.85 -11.91
C THR A 136 21.11 19.26 -11.58
N HIS A 137 22.00 20.26 -11.79
CA HIS A 137 21.67 21.66 -11.59
C HIS A 137 22.60 22.51 -12.43
N ARG A 138 22.11 23.65 -12.97
CA ARG A 138 22.87 24.53 -13.87
C ARG A 138 24.22 24.92 -13.30
N ASP A 139 24.28 25.24 -12.02
CA ASP A 139 25.47 25.78 -11.36
C ASP A 139 26.28 24.74 -10.57
N TYR A 140 25.69 23.58 -10.22
CA TYR A 140 26.33 22.60 -9.34
C TYR A 140 26.63 21.26 -9.99
N SER A 141 25.91 20.85 -11.05
CA SER A 141 26.06 19.50 -11.61
C SER A 141 25.52 19.38 -13.03
N SER A 142 26.38 19.13 -13.98
CA SER A 142 26.07 18.84 -15.37
C SER A 142 26.07 17.35 -15.71
N SER A 143 26.58 16.52 -14.78
CA SER A 143 26.71 15.08 -14.97
C SER A 143 26.24 14.31 -13.73
N PHE A 144 25.58 13.16 -13.98
CA PHE A 144 25.07 12.27 -12.93
C PHE A 144 25.45 10.83 -13.22
N ALA A 145 26.09 10.17 -12.25
CA ALA A 145 26.41 8.75 -12.32
C ALA A 145 25.68 7.95 -11.23
N VAL A 146 25.24 6.76 -11.61
CA VAL A 146 24.66 5.75 -10.73
C VAL A 146 25.65 4.61 -10.59
N VAL A 147 26.11 4.35 -9.38
CA VAL A 147 27.19 3.41 -9.07
C VAL A 147 26.75 2.42 -7.99
N THR A 148 27.10 1.13 -8.16
CA THR A 148 26.92 0.18 -7.07
C THR A 148 28.04 0.31 -6.04
N GLY A 149 27.67 0.49 -4.77
CA GLY A 149 28.62 0.52 -3.66
C GLY A 149 28.97 -0.86 -3.11
N HIS A 150 28.54 -1.94 -3.78
CA HIS A 150 28.85 -3.32 -3.42
C HIS A 150 29.11 -4.16 -4.66
N ASN A 151 30.09 -5.07 -4.57
CA ASN A 151 30.40 -6.04 -5.61
C ASN A 151 30.33 -7.47 -5.04
N GLN A 152 30.20 -8.47 -5.91
CA GLN A 152 30.24 -9.89 -5.56
C GLN A 152 31.66 -10.43 -5.30
N SER A 153 32.68 -9.56 -5.30
CA SER A 153 34.06 -9.91 -4.91
C SER A 153 34.14 -10.37 -3.43
N VAL A 154 35.22 -11.04 -3.05
CA VAL A 154 35.43 -11.53 -1.68
C VAL A 154 35.41 -10.38 -0.66
N SER A 155 35.96 -9.19 -1.02
CA SER A 155 35.93 -7.99 -0.17
C SER A 155 34.55 -7.31 -0.16
N GLY A 156 33.71 -7.53 -1.18
CA GLY A 156 32.45 -6.84 -1.38
C GLY A 156 32.60 -5.36 -1.79
N GLU A 157 33.83 -4.90 -2.02
CA GLU A 157 34.14 -3.53 -2.39
C GLU A 157 33.82 -3.24 -3.87
N PRO A 158 33.32 -2.05 -4.21
CA PRO A 158 32.99 -1.69 -5.59
C PRO A 158 34.26 -1.61 -6.47
N THR A 159 34.17 -2.17 -7.66
CA THR A 159 35.26 -2.15 -8.66
C THR A 159 34.85 -1.16 -9.76
N VAL A 160 35.33 0.07 -9.64
CA VAL A 160 35.08 1.15 -10.60
C VAL A 160 36.39 1.89 -10.90
N ASP A 161 36.44 2.61 -12.01
CA ASP A 161 37.52 3.56 -12.26
C ASP A 161 37.32 4.80 -11.39
N TRP A 162 37.96 4.78 -10.21
CA TRP A 162 37.81 5.83 -9.21
C TRP A 162 38.34 7.18 -9.69
N GLN A 163 39.41 7.18 -10.51
CA GLN A 163 39.98 8.41 -11.06
C GLN A 163 39.01 9.07 -12.03
N ALA A 164 38.50 8.28 -12.99
CA ALA A 164 37.55 8.80 -13.97
C ALA A 164 36.24 9.27 -13.30
N LEU A 165 35.76 8.48 -12.30
CA LEU A 165 34.53 8.81 -11.56
C LEU A 165 34.68 10.11 -10.76
N THR A 166 35.81 10.27 -10.05
CA THR A 166 36.06 11.43 -9.18
C THR A 166 36.27 12.71 -9.98
N GLN A 167 36.95 12.64 -11.13
CA GLN A 167 37.32 13.80 -11.93
C GLN A 167 36.30 14.16 -13.01
N GLY A 168 35.50 13.18 -13.49
CA GLY A 168 34.62 13.35 -14.65
C GLY A 168 33.14 13.46 -14.32
N VAL A 169 32.73 13.27 -13.04
CA VAL A 169 31.29 13.25 -12.66
C VAL A 169 31.03 14.18 -11.50
N ASP A 170 30.06 15.10 -11.66
CA ASP A 170 29.73 16.09 -10.64
C ASP A 170 28.89 15.50 -9.51
N THR A 171 27.88 14.69 -9.85
CA THR A 171 26.97 14.04 -8.89
C THR A 171 27.03 12.52 -9.03
N ILE A 172 27.29 11.84 -7.92
CA ILE A 172 27.39 10.37 -7.88
C ILE A 172 26.39 9.83 -6.87
N ALA A 173 25.50 8.94 -7.29
CA ALA A 173 24.61 8.17 -6.41
C ALA A 173 25.14 6.74 -6.22
N PHE A 174 25.58 6.43 -5.00
CA PHE A 174 25.97 5.08 -4.63
C PHE A 174 24.78 4.31 -4.06
N TYR A 175 24.46 3.20 -4.71
CA TYR A 175 23.48 2.21 -4.27
C TYR A 175 24.16 1.12 -3.44
N MET A 176 23.47 0.58 -2.43
CA MET A 176 24.00 -0.51 -1.58
C MET A 176 25.33 -0.18 -0.90
N GLY A 177 25.65 1.13 -0.75
CA GLY A 177 26.97 1.60 -0.36
C GLY A 177 27.19 1.80 1.15
N VAL A 178 26.17 1.66 2.01
CA VAL A 178 26.29 2.01 3.44
C VAL A 178 27.41 1.26 4.14
N LYS A 179 27.52 -0.05 3.93
CA LYS A 179 28.58 -0.89 4.52
C LYS A 179 29.96 -0.49 4.03
N ASN A 180 30.09 -0.11 2.77
CA ASN A 180 31.35 0.24 2.12
C ASN A 180 31.61 1.76 2.10
N LEU A 181 30.81 2.55 2.82
CA LEU A 181 30.97 4.01 2.85
C LEU A 181 32.38 4.47 3.25
N PRO A 182 33.06 3.86 4.25
CA PRO A 182 34.44 4.20 4.58
C PRO A 182 35.39 4.00 3.40
N PHE A 183 35.30 2.88 2.70
CA PHE A 183 36.10 2.59 1.52
C PHE A 183 35.79 3.56 0.37
N ILE A 184 34.51 3.82 0.10
CA ILE A 184 34.07 4.76 -0.96
C ILE A 184 34.65 6.16 -0.72
N THR A 185 34.55 6.67 0.51
CA THR A 185 35.07 8.01 0.85
C THR A 185 36.60 8.06 0.75
N GLU A 186 37.30 7.02 1.21
CA GLU A 186 38.74 6.88 1.09
C GLU A 186 39.19 6.89 -0.38
N GLN A 187 38.52 6.13 -1.25
CA GLN A 187 38.88 6.07 -2.68
C GLN A 187 38.65 7.43 -3.38
N LEU A 188 37.53 8.10 -3.10
CA LEU A 188 37.26 9.42 -3.66
C LEU A 188 38.36 10.43 -3.24
N LEU A 189 38.72 10.47 -1.96
CA LEU A 189 39.80 11.32 -1.45
C LEU A 189 41.15 10.99 -2.08
N LYS A 190 41.51 9.71 -2.16
CA LYS A 190 42.75 9.23 -2.77
C LYS A 190 42.89 9.63 -4.24
N HIS A 191 41.78 9.73 -4.96
CA HIS A 191 41.77 10.13 -6.38
C HIS A 191 41.49 11.61 -6.60
N GLY A 192 41.65 12.44 -5.56
CA GLY A 192 41.70 13.88 -5.66
C GLY A 192 40.37 14.62 -5.43
N ALA A 193 39.35 13.94 -4.87
CA ALA A 193 38.16 14.65 -4.45
C ALA A 193 38.48 15.66 -3.34
N ASN A 194 37.81 16.82 -3.37
CA ASN A 194 37.92 17.80 -2.29
C ASN A 194 37.41 17.18 -0.97
N PRO A 195 38.18 17.19 0.12
CA PRO A 195 37.75 16.71 1.45
C PRO A 195 36.40 17.31 1.92
N GLU A 196 36.13 18.55 1.55
CA GLU A 196 34.89 19.25 1.90
C GLU A 196 33.74 18.97 0.91
N LYS A 197 33.94 18.10 -0.10
CA LYS A 197 32.89 17.75 -1.07
C LYS A 197 31.65 17.21 -0.32
N PRO A 198 30.44 17.80 -0.53
CA PRO A 198 29.27 17.46 0.24
C PRO A 198 28.76 16.05 -0.08
N VAL A 199 28.23 15.39 0.96
CA VAL A 199 27.65 14.02 0.86
C VAL A 199 26.38 13.97 1.71
N SER A 200 25.32 13.39 1.18
CA SER A 200 24.11 13.04 1.96
C SER A 200 23.80 11.55 1.82
N LEU A 201 23.49 10.89 2.94
CA LEU A 201 22.86 9.57 2.95
C LEU A 201 21.38 9.72 3.21
N ILE A 202 20.57 9.14 2.34
CA ILE A 202 19.11 9.19 2.37
C ILE A 202 18.61 7.77 2.55
N GLN A 203 18.11 7.46 3.75
CA GLN A 203 17.59 6.15 4.13
C GLN A 203 16.08 6.14 3.96
N TRP A 204 15.50 5.02 3.53
CA TRP A 204 14.05 4.83 3.33
C TRP A 204 13.40 5.98 2.56
N ALA A 205 14.12 6.49 1.55
CA ALA A 205 13.68 7.63 0.76
C ALA A 205 12.25 7.48 0.23
N THR A 206 11.53 8.59 0.18
CA THR A 206 10.15 8.70 -0.33
C THR A 206 9.07 8.02 0.55
N THR A 207 9.41 7.58 1.74
CA THR A 207 8.46 7.02 2.72
C THR A 207 8.41 7.88 3.98
N GLY A 208 7.43 7.67 4.84
CA GLY A 208 7.36 8.30 6.16
C GLY A 208 8.61 8.08 7.01
N LYS A 209 9.33 6.97 6.79
CA LYS A 209 10.61 6.66 7.48
C LYS A 209 11.84 7.34 6.89
N GLN A 210 11.70 8.28 5.96
CA GLN A 210 12.85 8.94 5.36
C GLN A 210 13.71 9.63 6.41
N ARG A 211 15.01 9.32 6.39
CA ARG A 211 16.03 9.97 7.24
C ARG A 211 17.16 10.44 6.37
N VAL A 212 17.64 11.64 6.60
CA VAL A 212 18.75 12.23 5.85
C VAL A 212 19.87 12.63 6.80
N VAL A 213 21.09 12.19 6.48
CA VAL A 213 22.31 12.57 7.19
C VAL A 213 23.26 13.21 6.21
N SER A 214 23.61 14.48 6.46
CA SER A 214 24.48 15.28 5.60
C SER A 214 25.81 15.60 6.25
N GLY A 215 26.86 15.67 5.43
CA GLY A 215 28.22 16.01 5.83
C GLY A 215 29.10 16.23 4.60
N ASN A 216 30.40 16.04 4.75
CA ASN A 216 31.38 16.01 3.67
C ASN A 216 32.16 14.70 3.68
N LEU A 217 33.04 14.48 2.71
CA LEU A 217 33.80 13.22 2.58
C LEU A 217 34.58 12.83 3.86
N THR A 218 35.00 13.83 4.68
CA THR A 218 35.76 13.57 5.93
C THR A 218 34.87 13.26 7.13
N THR A 219 33.62 13.74 7.15
CA THR A 219 32.75 13.68 8.34
C THR A 219 31.61 12.67 8.19
N ILE A 220 31.22 12.32 6.96
CA ILE A 220 30.01 11.56 6.70
C ILE A 220 30.00 10.16 7.34
N VAL A 221 31.15 9.46 7.35
CA VAL A 221 31.27 8.12 7.93
C VAL A 221 30.94 8.12 9.42
N ALA A 222 31.49 9.09 10.16
CA ALA A 222 31.23 9.24 11.60
C ALA A 222 29.77 9.62 11.87
N LYS A 223 29.20 10.53 11.09
CA LYS A 223 27.80 10.97 11.21
C LYS A 223 26.82 9.83 10.93
N VAL A 224 27.05 9.04 9.88
CA VAL A 224 26.22 7.90 9.50
C VAL A 224 26.23 6.82 10.58
N LYS A 225 27.41 6.57 11.19
CA LYS A 225 27.56 5.64 12.31
C LYS A 225 26.81 6.13 13.54
N ALA A 226 26.95 7.41 13.90
CA ALA A 226 26.26 8.02 15.03
C ALA A 226 24.74 8.00 14.87
N ALA A 227 24.23 8.28 13.64
CA ALA A 227 22.83 8.24 13.31
C ALA A 227 22.28 6.83 13.04
N GLN A 228 23.11 5.79 13.12
CA GLN A 228 22.74 4.38 12.88
C GLN A 228 22.04 4.15 11.53
N ILE A 229 22.44 4.86 10.49
CA ILE A 229 21.89 4.68 9.14
C ILE A 229 22.25 3.29 8.60
N GLN A 230 21.26 2.59 8.09
CA GLN A 230 21.38 1.25 7.53
C GLN A 230 20.77 1.19 6.11
N ASN A 231 20.96 0.06 5.42
CA ASN A 231 20.26 -0.18 4.16
C ASN A 231 18.74 -0.44 4.41
N PRO A 232 17.86 0.04 3.51
CA PRO A 232 18.18 0.65 2.23
C PRO A 232 18.50 2.15 2.36
N ALA A 233 19.58 2.58 1.74
CA ALA A 233 19.95 3.99 1.65
C ALA A 233 20.75 4.29 0.39
N ILE A 234 20.62 5.52 -0.11
CA ILE A 234 21.39 6.08 -1.20
C ILE A 234 22.41 7.06 -0.63
N ALA A 235 23.67 6.93 -1.01
CA ALA A 235 24.68 7.94 -0.73
C ALA A 235 24.84 8.84 -1.96
N LEU A 236 24.54 10.13 -1.82
CA LEU A 236 24.61 11.13 -2.87
C LEU A 236 25.82 12.02 -2.63
N VAL A 237 26.82 11.97 -3.52
CA VAL A 237 28.05 12.75 -3.43
C VAL A 237 28.03 13.81 -4.51
N GLY A 238 28.32 15.07 -4.17
CA GLY A 238 28.40 16.17 -5.14
C GLY A 238 27.89 17.49 -4.58
N ASP A 239 28.22 18.58 -5.28
CA ASP A 239 27.89 19.94 -4.86
C ASP A 239 26.39 20.24 -4.87
N ILE A 240 25.58 19.43 -5.52
CA ILE A 240 24.13 19.53 -5.46
C ILE A 240 23.56 19.37 -4.02
N ASN A 241 24.32 18.76 -3.11
CA ASN A 241 23.94 18.68 -1.71
C ASN A 241 23.86 20.05 -1.02
N GLN A 242 24.44 21.09 -1.61
CA GLN A 242 24.30 22.48 -1.15
C GLN A 242 22.88 23.04 -1.36
N LEU A 243 22.08 22.41 -2.24
CA LEU A 243 20.67 22.77 -2.44
C LEU A 243 19.76 22.32 -1.29
N ARG A 244 20.21 21.34 -0.49
CA ARG A 244 19.41 20.83 0.61
C ARG A 244 19.27 21.89 1.71
N GLN A 245 18.03 22.15 2.07
CA GLN A 245 17.68 22.92 3.27
C GLN A 245 17.62 21.98 4.48
N GLU A 246 17.38 22.51 5.66
CA GLU A 246 17.26 21.73 6.90
C GLU A 246 16.21 20.62 6.75
N LYS A 247 15.02 20.98 6.26
CA LYS A 247 13.95 20.06 5.88
C LYS A 247 13.61 20.23 4.39
N SER A 248 13.24 19.15 3.74
CA SER A 248 12.70 19.18 2.38
C SER A 248 11.20 19.46 2.39
N TRP A 249 10.64 19.80 1.22
CA TRP A 249 9.20 19.95 1.01
C TRP A 249 8.39 18.71 1.46
N PHE A 250 9.01 17.53 1.45
CA PHE A 250 8.39 16.28 1.89
C PHE A 250 8.45 16.12 3.41
N GLU A 251 9.59 16.47 4.02
CA GLU A 251 9.82 16.42 5.46
C GLU A 251 9.08 17.55 6.22
N GLU A 252 8.65 18.60 5.51
CA GLU A 252 7.81 19.68 6.05
C GLU A 252 6.32 19.34 6.11
N LYS A 253 5.90 18.23 5.49
CA LYS A 253 4.48 17.82 5.56
C LYS A 253 4.08 17.57 7.01
N ILE A 254 2.89 18.06 7.39
CA ILE A 254 2.43 18.10 8.78
C ILE A 254 2.31 16.73 9.46
N LEU A 255 2.12 15.65 8.69
CA LEU A 255 2.06 14.26 9.14
C LEU A 255 3.24 13.43 8.62
N PHE A 256 4.34 14.08 8.23
CA PHE A 256 5.58 13.36 7.92
C PHE A 256 6.00 12.51 9.14
N ASN A 257 6.55 11.33 8.90
CA ASN A 257 6.96 10.38 9.95
C ASN A 257 5.80 9.80 10.79
N GLN A 258 4.56 9.78 10.24
CA GLN A 258 3.43 9.11 10.86
C GLN A 258 3.10 7.82 10.10
N GLU A 259 3.14 6.67 10.79
CA GLU A 259 2.85 5.35 10.25
C GLU A 259 1.56 4.79 10.88
N LEU A 260 0.49 4.83 10.11
CA LEU A 260 -0.86 4.68 10.61
C LEU A 260 -1.56 3.44 10.05
N LEU A 261 -2.22 2.67 10.91
CA LEU A 261 -3.25 1.73 10.51
C LEU A 261 -4.63 2.36 10.77
N LEU A 262 -5.38 2.57 9.70
CA LEU A 262 -6.78 3.01 9.77
C LEU A 262 -7.70 1.79 9.69
N ALA A 263 -8.34 1.45 10.80
CA ALA A 263 -9.22 0.29 10.90
C ALA A 263 -10.53 0.53 10.14
N LYS A 264 -10.85 -0.38 9.20
CA LYS A 264 -12.03 -0.27 8.31
C LYS A 264 -13.24 -1.03 8.83
N ALA A 265 -14.42 -0.46 8.61
CA ALA A 265 -15.70 -1.11 8.83
C ALA A 265 -16.44 -1.49 7.53
N GLY A 266 -16.02 -0.94 6.40
CA GLY A 266 -16.65 -1.07 5.09
C GLY A 266 -15.69 -1.41 3.97
N VAL A 267 -16.23 -1.58 2.75
CA VAL A 267 -15.47 -1.94 1.54
C VAL A 267 -14.81 -0.72 0.89
N GLU A 268 -15.44 0.44 1.00
CA GLU A 268 -14.96 1.66 0.34
C GLU A 268 -13.63 2.15 0.94
N SER A 269 -12.72 2.60 0.08
CA SER A 269 -11.55 3.37 0.52
C SER A 269 -12.00 4.71 1.07
N GLY A 270 -11.49 5.08 2.25
CA GLY A 270 -11.95 6.26 2.95
C GLY A 270 -11.29 7.54 2.43
N GLU A 271 -12.04 8.62 2.27
CA GLU A 271 -11.51 9.97 2.08
C GLU A 271 -10.48 10.35 3.17
N MET A 272 -10.67 9.78 4.38
CA MET A 272 -9.78 9.99 5.51
C MET A 272 -8.36 9.47 5.23
N ALA A 273 -8.20 8.26 4.69
CA ALA A 273 -6.88 7.73 4.37
C ALA A 273 -6.17 8.60 3.32
N ALA A 274 -6.88 8.99 2.26
CA ALA A 274 -6.34 9.87 1.23
C ALA A 274 -5.92 11.23 1.80
N GLN A 275 -6.72 11.82 2.70
CA GLN A 275 -6.40 13.08 3.35
C GLN A 275 -5.15 12.96 4.24
N LEU A 276 -5.04 11.92 5.07
CA LEU A 276 -3.87 11.69 5.91
C LEU A 276 -2.61 11.47 5.08
N SER A 277 -2.69 10.67 4.00
CA SER A 277 -1.56 10.43 3.10
C SER A 277 -1.12 11.71 2.36
N SER A 278 -2.05 12.55 1.92
CA SER A 278 -1.71 13.83 1.27
C SER A 278 -0.92 14.77 2.20
N LEU A 279 -1.13 14.65 3.51
CA LEU A 279 -0.41 15.38 4.55
C LEU A 279 0.92 14.72 4.96
N GLY A 280 1.30 13.59 4.35
CA GLY A 280 2.60 12.97 4.53
C GLY A 280 2.62 11.69 5.36
N ALA A 281 1.49 11.21 5.86
CA ALA A 281 1.42 9.95 6.59
C ALA A 281 1.47 8.72 5.66
N ASP A 282 2.14 7.65 6.09
CA ASP A 282 1.98 6.32 5.52
C ASP A 282 0.75 5.67 6.15
N VAL A 283 -0.29 5.37 5.35
CA VAL A 283 -1.57 4.87 5.86
C VAL A 283 -1.91 3.51 5.28
N LEU A 284 -2.02 2.51 6.15
CA LEU A 284 -2.62 1.22 5.82
C LEU A 284 -4.10 1.22 6.21
N GLU A 285 -5.00 1.13 5.24
CA GLU A 285 -6.41 0.80 5.49
C GLU A 285 -6.59 -0.71 5.64
N PHE A 286 -6.99 -1.19 6.82
CA PHE A 286 -7.11 -2.62 7.10
C PHE A 286 -8.34 -2.94 7.99
N PRO A 287 -9.02 -4.08 7.75
CA PRO A 287 -8.83 -5.04 6.68
C PRO A 287 -9.50 -4.62 5.36
N ARG A 288 -9.01 -5.16 4.22
CA ARG A 288 -9.70 -5.04 2.94
C ARG A 288 -10.78 -6.11 2.82
N TYR A 289 -11.94 -5.70 2.35
CA TYR A 289 -13.08 -6.58 2.12
C TYR A 289 -13.42 -6.71 0.65
N VAL A 290 -13.94 -7.85 0.29
CA VAL A 290 -14.61 -8.10 -0.98
C VAL A 290 -16.08 -8.43 -0.73
N ILE A 291 -16.94 -7.98 -1.62
CA ILE A 291 -18.35 -8.32 -1.66
C ILE A 291 -18.50 -9.56 -2.54
N GLU A 292 -18.94 -10.65 -1.95
CA GLU A 292 -19.26 -11.89 -2.67
C GLU A 292 -20.77 -12.01 -2.79
N PRO A 293 -21.34 -11.95 -4.01
CA PRO A 293 -22.75 -12.16 -4.21
C PRO A 293 -23.18 -13.58 -3.79
N CYS A 294 -24.28 -13.71 -3.07
CA CYS A 294 -24.87 -14.98 -2.65
C CYS A 294 -26.11 -15.26 -3.54
N LEU A 295 -25.88 -15.42 -4.85
CA LEU A 295 -26.96 -15.51 -5.85
C LEU A 295 -27.35 -16.94 -6.22
N GLU A 296 -26.54 -17.95 -5.85
CA GLU A 296 -26.76 -19.35 -6.24
C GLU A 296 -27.99 -19.92 -5.58
N GLY A 297 -28.91 -20.45 -6.42
CA GLY A 297 -30.12 -21.15 -5.96
C GLY A 297 -31.26 -20.25 -5.49
N GLN A 298 -31.10 -18.94 -5.46
CA GLN A 298 -32.15 -18.00 -5.03
C GLN A 298 -32.94 -17.48 -6.24
N VAL A 299 -34.12 -18.02 -6.47
CA VAL A 299 -35.10 -17.44 -7.37
C VAL A 299 -36.03 -16.56 -6.54
N VAL A 300 -35.79 -15.24 -6.59
CA VAL A 300 -36.63 -14.27 -5.87
C VAL A 300 -37.60 -13.66 -6.89
N ASP A 301 -38.86 -13.80 -6.62
CA ASP A 301 -39.91 -13.09 -7.35
C ASP A 301 -40.12 -11.72 -6.69
N TYR A 302 -39.47 -10.70 -7.23
CA TYR A 302 -39.56 -9.33 -6.71
C TYR A 302 -40.93 -8.69 -6.92
N GLN A 303 -41.78 -9.22 -7.83
CA GLN A 303 -43.08 -8.65 -8.15
C GLN A 303 -44.09 -8.83 -7.01
N ARG A 304 -43.86 -9.74 -6.08
CA ARG A 304 -44.75 -9.98 -4.93
C ARG A 304 -44.60 -8.98 -3.78
N TYR A 305 -43.58 -8.10 -3.84
CA TYR A 305 -43.34 -7.11 -2.80
C TYR A 305 -43.80 -5.73 -3.23
N THR A 306 -44.41 -5.00 -2.30
CA THR A 306 -44.79 -3.61 -2.47
C THR A 306 -43.66 -2.65 -2.07
N GLN A 307 -42.76 -3.11 -1.18
CA GLN A 307 -41.65 -2.32 -0.67
C GLN A 307 -40.36 -3.15 -0.61
N ILE A 308 -39.25 -2.54 -1.03
CA ILE A 308 -37.90 -3.14 -0.94
C ILE A 308 -37.02 -2.18 -0.15
N VAL A 309 -36.51 -2.61 1.01
CA VAL A 309 -35.62 -1.84 1.88
C VAL A 309 -34.19 -2.30 1.70
N PHE A 310 -33.31 -1.40 1.33
CA PHE A 310 -31.88 -1.66 1.24
C PHE A 310 -31.17 -1.32 2.55
N MET A 311 -30.52 -2.30 3.14
CA MET A 311 -29.83 -2.15 4.44
C MET A 311 -28.49 -1.42 4.34
N THR A 312 -27.83 -1.52 3.18
CA THR A 312 -26.49 -0.98 2.92
C THR A 312 -26.35 -0.54 1.46
N GLN A 313 -25.33 0.25 1.14
CA GLN A 313 -24.99 0.58 -0.24
C GLN A 313 -24.68 -0.68 -1.06
N SER A 314 -23.88 -1.59 -0.52
CA SER A 314 -23.54 -2.86 -1.18
C SER A 314 -24.78 -3.71 -1.51
N SER A 315 -25.85 -3.61 -0.72
CA SER A 315 -27.10 -4.31 -1.04
C SER A 315 -27.78 -3.76 -2.30
N ILE A 316 -27.65 -2.45 -2.56
CA ILE A 316 -28.14 -1.81 -3.79
C ILE A 316 -27.30 -2.29 -4.98
N GLU A 317 -26.00 -2.17 -4.91
CA GLU A 317 -25.06 -2.54 -5.98
C GLU A 317 -25.21 -4.01 -6.40
N VAL A 318 -25.23 -4.92 -5.42
CA VAL A 318 -25.40 -6.36 -5.70
C VAL A 318 -26.80 -6.67 -6.23
N PHE A 319 -27.83 -5.97 -5.78
CA PHE A 319 -29.18 -6.12 -6.30
C PHE A 319 -29.23 -5.79 -7.81
N PHE A 320 -28.76 -4.62 -8.22
CA PHE A 320 -28.76 -4.23 -9.63
C PHE A 320 -27.86 -5.13 -10.47
N GLU A 321 -26.69 -5.54 -9.95
CA GLU A 321 -25.84 -6.52 -10.62
C GLU A 321 -26.56 -7.85 -10.82
N SER A 322 -27.32 -8.31 -9.82
CA SER A 322 -28.12 -9.55 -9.93
C SER A 322 -29.20 -9.45 -11.00
N LEU A 323 -29.88 -8.30 -11.11
CA LEU A 323 -30.86 -8.06 -12.17
C LEU A 323 -30.21 -8.10 -13.55
N ARG A 324 -29.03 -7.47 -13.70
CA ARG A 324 -28.27 -7.47 -14.94
C ARG A 324 -27.86 -8.89 -15.36
N GLN A 325 -27.32 -9.68 -14.45
CA GLN A 325 -26.91 -11.07 -14.72
C GLN A 325 -28.08 -11.96 -15.11
N LYS A 326 -29.24 -11.80 -14.43
CA LYS A 326 -30.47 -12.53 -14.73
C LYS A 326 -31.26 -11.94 -15.91
N ARG A 327 -30.77 -10.83 -16.53
CA ARG A 327 -31.46 -10.10 -17.59
C ARG A 327 -32.89 -9.69 -17.20
N THR A 328 -33.09 -9.36 -15.92
CA THR A 328 -34.40 -8.93 -15.40
C THR A 328 -34.57 -7.43 -15.64
N ASP A 329 -35.68 -7.04 -16.27
CA ASP A 329 -36.02 -5.62 -16.50
C ASP A 329 -36.49 -4.99 -15.18
N ILE A 330 -35.84 -3.90 -14.75
CA ILE A 330 -36.19 -3.19 -13.51
C ILE A 330 -37.65 -2.69 -13.53
N ARG A 331 -38.20 -2.42 -14.69
CA ARG A 331 -39.61 -1.98 -14.86
C ARG A 331 -40.62 -3.06 -14.46
N MET A 332 -40.22 -4.30 -14.33
CA MET A 332 -41.03 -5.40 -13.82
C MET A 332 -41.17 -5.37 -12.29
N ILE A 333 -40.39 -4.56 -11.60
CA ILE A 333 -40.39 -4.42 -10.15
C ILE A 333 -41.17 -3.17 -9.80
N HIS A 334 -42.35 -3.35 -9.23
CA HIS A 334 -43.29 -2.25 -8.89
C HIS A 334 -43.18 -1.79 -7.45
N ALA A 335 -42.24 -2.38 -6.68
CA ALA A 335 -42.03 -2.04 -5.28
C ALA A 335 -41.39 -0.65 -5.10
N ASP A 336 -41.82 0.06 -4.07
CA ASP A 336 -41.17 1.27 -3.62
C ASP A 336 -39.80 0.96 -3.02
N PHE A 337 -38.76 1.67 -3.45
CA PHE A 337 -37.43 1.52 -2.90
C PHE A 337 -37.24 2.41 -1.68
N ILE A 338 -36.78 1.81 -0.61
CA ILE A 338 -36.58 2.45 0.69
C ILE A 338 -35.13 2.28 1.13
N VAL A 339 -34.53 3.36 1.63
CA VAL A 339 -33.13 3.42 2.07
C VAL A 339 -33.02 4.04 3.47
N ARG A 340 -31.89 3.84 4.12
CA ARG A 340 -31.67 4.29 5.50
C ARG A 340 -31.13 5.72 5.59
N ASN A 341 -30.50 6.23 4.53
CA ASN A 341 -29.87 7.56 4.50
C ASN A 341 -29.76 8.11 3.07
N SER A 342 -29.43 9.40 2.96
CA SER A 342 -29.31 10.12 1.68
C SER A 342 -28.21 9.54 0.78
N LYS A 343 -27.07 9.10 1.31
CA LYS A 343 -26.01 8.50 0.50
C LYS A 343 -26.49 7.26 -0.27
N GLN A 344 -27.32 6.44 0.36
CA GLN A 344 -27.93 5.29 -0.32
C GLN A 344 -28.95 5.72 -1.38
N ALA A 345 -29.68 6.81 -1.15
CA ALA A 345 -30.59 7.38 -2.14
C ALA A 345 -29.81 7.87 -3.37
N ASP A 346 -28.69 8.54 -3.18
CA ASP A 346 -27.80 9.00 -4.26
C ASP A 346 -27.29 7.82 -5.12
N VAL A 347 -26.97 6.69 -4.49
CA VAL A 347 -26.57 5.47 -5.21
C VAL A 347 -27.73 4.92 -6.04
N LEU A 348 -28.95 4.86 -5.51
CA LEU A 348 -30.12 4.43 -6.29
C LEU A 348 -30.40 5.36 -7.47
N GLN A 349 -30.20 6.66 -7.28
CA GLN A 349 -30.35 7.64 -8.36
C GLN A 349 -29.37 7.40 -9.53
N GLN A 350 -28.15 6.91 -9.26
CA GLN A 350 -27.20 6.52 -10.32
C GLN A 350 -27.73 5.36 -11.21
N TYR A 351 -28.60 4.52 -10.65
CA TYR A 351 -29.33 3.48 -11.41
C TYR A 351 -30.64 3.98 -12.02
N GLY A 352 -30.94 5.28 -11.92
CA GLY A 352 -32.18 5.89 -12.45
C GLY A 352 -33.41 5.60 -11.60
N CYS A 353 -33.26 5.18 -10.36
CA CYS A 353 -34.35 4.87 -9.45
C CYS A 353 -34.46 5.93 -8.35
N GLN A 354 -35.71 6.25 -7.95
CA GLN A 354 -35.98 7.08 -6.78
C GLN A 354 -36.11 6.21 -5.53
N ALA A 355 -35.78 6.77 -4.37
CA ALA A 355 -35.94 6.12 -3.09
C ALA A 355 -36.52 7.07 -2.04
N SER A 356 -37.23 6.48 -1.10
CA SER A 356 -37.70 7.16 0.12
C SER A 356 -36.86 6.80 1.31
N LEU A 357 -36.71 7.71 2.28
CA LEU A 357 -36.01 7.39 3.52
C LEU A 357 -36.90 6.57 4.45
N LEU A 358 -36.35 5.58 5.12
CA LEU A 358 -37.06 4.67 6.01
C LEU A 358 -37.84 5.39 7.12
N GLN A 359 -37.35 6.54 7.57
CA GLN A 359 -38.00 7.35 8.59
C GLN A 359 -39.24 8.14 8.09
N ASP A 360 -39.37 8.28 6.76
CA ASP A 360 -40.35 9.18 6.12
C ASP A 360 -41.48 8.39 5.44
N VAL A 361 -41.51 7.06 5.57
CA VAL A 361 -42.48 6.20 4.87
C VAL A 361 -43.35 5.40 5.83
N THR A 362 -44.58 5.11 5.41
CA THR A 362 -45.44 4.12 6.05
C THR A 362 -45.08 2.75 5.51
N LEU A 363 -44.85 1.78 6.40
CA LEU A 363 -44.46 0.44 6.03
C LEU A 363 -45.64 -0.49 5.88
N ASP A 364 -45.63 -1.27 4.80
CA ASP A 364 -46.62 -2.28 4.46
C ASP A 364 -46.33 -3.61 5.19
N ASN A 365 -47.26 -4.58 4.99
CA ASN A 365 -47.06 -5.96 5.47
C ASN A 365 -46.32 -6.84 4.44
N SER A 366 -46.12 -6.39 3.20
CA SER A 366 -45.47 -7.15 2.11
C SER A 366 -44.18 -6.50 1.66
N GLY A 367 -43.18 -6.53 2.53
CA GLY A 367 -41.88 -5.92 2.27
C GLY A 367 -40.74 -6.92 2.22
N LEU A 368 -39.71 -6.55 1.48
CA LEU A 368 -38.45 -7.27 1.37
C LEU A 368 -37.29 -6.42 1.93
N LEU A 369 -36.50 -7.00 2.81
CA LEU A 369 -35.23 -6.44 3.27
C LEU A 369 -34.06 -7.07 2.51
N ILE A 370 -33.22 -6.27 1.90
CA ILE A 370 -32.00 -6.74 1.22
C ILE A 370 -30.79 -6.30 2.00
N GLY A 371 -29.94 -7.26 2.39
CA GLY A 371 -28.76 -7.00 3.21
C GLY A 371 -27.67 -8.05 3.08
N GLU A 372 -26.73 -7.99 4.01
CA GLU A 372 -25.62 -8.94 4.14
C GLU A 372 -26.13 -10.29 4.69
N GLU A 373 -25.64 -11.41 4.14
CA GLU A 373 -25.97 -12.75 4.63
C GLU A 373 -25.69 -12.88 6.13
N GLY A 374 -26.62 -13.50 6.86
CA GLY A 374 -26.50 -13.67 8.33
C GLY A 374 -26.74 -12.41 9.16
N ALA A 375 -26.97 -11.23 8.56
CA ALA A 375 -27.16 -9.99 9.30
C ALA A 375 -28.62 -9.72 9.74
N ARG A 376 -29.54 -10.65 9.60
CA ARG A 376 -30.96 -10.50 9.98
C ARG A 376 -31.13 -10.03 11.44
N ARG A 377 -30.26 -10.43 12.36
CA ARG A 377 -30.33 -10.03 13.79
C ARG A 377 -30.01 -8.53 14.03
N LYS A 378 -29.49 -7.83 13.02
CA LYS A 378 -29.12 -6.40 13.06
C LYS A 378 -30.16 -5.50 12.38
N VAL A 379 -31.28 -6.06 11.99
CA VAL A 379 -32.38 -5.35 11.31
C VAL A 379 -33.08 -4.45 12.32
N PRO A 380 -33.43 -3.19 11.96
CA PRO A 380 -34.25 -2.33 12.79
C PRO A 380 -35.61 -2.98 13.10
N GLU A 381 -36.10 -2.82 14.34
CA GLU A 381 -37.35 -3.44 14.81
C GLU A 381 -38.53 -3.07 13.89
N VAL A 382 -38.56 -1.84 13.42
CA VAL A 382 -39.65 -1.29 12.57
C VAL A 382 -39.85 -2.09 11.26
N VAL A 383 -38.81 -2.73 10.73
CA VAL A 383 -38.86 -3.57 9.51
C VAL A 383 -38.60 -5.06 9.79
N SER A 384 -38.61 -5.48 11.04
CA SER A 384 -38.29 -6.85 11.45
C SER A 384 -39.31 -7.90 10.93
N HIS A 385 -40.50 -7.47 10.59
CA HIS A 385 -41.56 -8.31 10.00
C HIS A 385 -41.38 -8.54 8.49
N PHE A 386 -40.50 -7.78 7.80
CA PHE A 386 -40.22 -7.97 6.38
C PHE A 386 -39.45 -9.28 6.13
N GLU A 387 -39.66 -9.87 4.95
CA GLU A 387 -38.83 -10.99 4.51
C GLU A 387 -37.39 -10.52 4.33
N TYR A 388 -36.41 -11.31 4.77
CA TYR A 388 -34.98 -10.95 4.67
C TYR A 388 -34.27 -11.74 3.60
N LEU A 389 -33.64 -11.03 2.67
CA LEU A 389 -32.78 -11.58 1.63
C LEU A 389 -31.33 -11.21 1.90
N GLY A 390 -30.52 -12.19 2.31
CA GLY A 390 -29.07 -12.04 2.34
C GLY A 390 -28.50 -12.19 0.94
N LEU A 391 -28.24 -11.06 0.28
CA LEU A 391 -27.86 -11.04 -1.13
C LEU A 391 -26.35 -11.12 -1.35
N TYR A 392 -25.57 -10.81 -0.33
CA TYR A 392 -24.12 -10.82 -0.40
C TYR A 392 -23.49 -11.14 0.96
N ARG A 393 -22.23 -11.53 0.90
CA ARG A 393 -21.34 -11.74 2.05
C ARG A 393 -20.14 -10.83 1.95
N LYS A 394 -19.66 -10.34 3.10
CA LYS A 394 -18.36 -9.66 3.20
C LYS A 394 -17.29 -10.63 3.65
N THR A 395 -16.25 -10.78 2.86
CA THR A 395 -15.08 -11.59 3.21
C THR A 395 -13.83 -10.73 3.26
N VAL A 396 -12.94 -11.05 4.19
CA VAL A 396 -11.62 -10.40 4.28
C VAL A 396 -10.77 -10.94 3.15
N VAL A 397 -10.18 -10.05 2.36
CA VAL A 397 -9.25 -10.43 1.29
C VAL A 397 -7.98 -11.02 1.92
N PRO A 398 -7.61 -12.28 1.63
CA PRO A 398 -6.45 -12.92 2.26
C PRO A 398 -5.14 -12.15 2.07
N GLN A 399 -4.97 -11.48 0.92
CA GLN A 399 -3.78 -10.66 0.63
C GLN A 399 -3.64 -9.48 1.59
N SER A 400 -4.76 -8.95 2.11
CA SER A 400 -4.77 -7.89 3.10
C SER A 400 -4.07 -8.28 4.40
N LEU A 401 -4.19 -9.55 4.82
CA LEU A 401 -3.46 -10.09 5.97
C LEU A 401 -1.94 -10.16 5.69
N ILE A 402 -1.55 -10.51 4.46
CA ILE A 402 -0.13 -10.54 4.06
C ILE A 402 0.46 -9.12 4.10
N THR A 403 -0.29 -8.13 3.57
CA THR A 403 0.11 -6.72 3.62
C THR A 403 0.26 -6.24 5.06
N PHE A 404 -0.76 -6.49 5.89
CA PHE A 404 -0.73 -6.13 7.32
C PHE A 404 0.48 -6.76 8.03
N GLN A 405 0.70 -8.06 7.86
CA GLN A 405 1.81 -8.77 8.47
C GLN A 405 3.17 -8.18 8.05
N ARG A 406 3.34 -7.86 6.76
CA ARG A 406 4.57 -7.23 6.29
C ARG A 406 4.77 -5.82 6.83
N MET A 407 3.70 -5.00 6.84
CA MET A 407 3.77 -3.66 7.43
C MET A 407 4.16 -3.71 8.91
N TRP A 408 3.66 -4.72 9.62
CA TRP A 408 4.02 -4.97 11.01
C TRP A 408 5.47 -5.40 11.19
N GLU A 409 5.92 -6.40 10.43
CA GLU A 409 7.31 -6.91 10.46
C GLU A 409 8.35 -5.85 10.05
N GLU A 410 7.96 -4.89 9.22
CA GLU A 410 8.79 -3.76 8.81
C GLU A 410 8.68 -2.55 9.75
N GLU A 411 7.99 -2.70 10.90
CA GLU A 411 7.74 -1.64 11.88
C GLU A 411 7.07 -0.39 11.26
N ARG A 412 6.13 -0.60 10.32
CA ARG A 412 5.38 0.45 9.60
C ARG A 412 3.95 0.64 10.12
N ILE A 413 3.72 0.34 11.39
CA ILE A 413 2.46 0.60 12.09
C ILE A 413 2.79 1.04 13.50
N GLU A 414 2.76 2.32 13.75
CA GLU A 414 3.00 2.91 15.07
C GLU A 414 1.71 3.23 15.81
N LYS A 415 0.66 3.55 15.04
CA LYS A 415 -0.64 3.94 15.59
C LYS A 415 -1.79 3.20 14.90
N ILE A 416 -2.74 2.73 15.68
CA ILE A 416 -3.98 2.12 15.19
C ILE A 416 -5.13 3.07 15.48
N ILE A 417 -5.85 3.48 14.43
CA ILE A 417 -6.95 4.44 14.51
C ILE A 417 -8.27 3.71 14.32
N PHE A 418 -9.17 3.86 15.28
CA PHE A 418 -10.54 3.37 15.23
C PHE A 418 -11.54 4.51 15.02
N PRO A 419 -12.03 4.73 13.78
CA PRO A 419 -13.01 5.78 13.51
C PRO A 419 -14.39 5.54 14.13
N ASN A 420 -14.75 4.28 14.39
CA ASN A 420 -16.04 3.90 14.97
C ASN A 420 -15.99 2.53 15.62
N ALA A 421 -17.00 2.21 16.45
CA ALA A 421 -17.09 0.93 17.16
C ALA A 421 -17.11 -0.29 16.23
N LYS A 422 -17.65 -0.14 15.01
CA LYS A 422 -17.69 -1.22 14.03
C LYS A 422 -16.31 -1.56 13.50
N SER A 423 -15.44 -0.57 13.29
CA SER A 423 -14.06 -0.79 12.84
C SER A 423 -13.23 -1.59 13.88
N VAL A 424 -13.50 -1.40 15.17
CA VAL A 424 -12.88 -2.22 16.23
C VAL A 424 -13.29 -3.70 16.10
N GLU A 425 -14.59 -3.97 15.95
CA GLU A 425 -15.09 -5.35 15.75
C GLU A 425 -14.46 -6.00 14.52
N MET A 426 -14.38 -5.24 13.44
CA MET A 426 -13.92 -5.77 12.15
C MET A 426 -12.42 -6.04 12.14
N LEU A 427 -11.60 -5.19 12.75
CA LEU A 427 -10.17 -5.44 12.93
C LEU A 427 -9.95 -6.68 13.80
N THR A 428 -10.61 -6.75 14.95
CA THR A 428 -10.52 -7.90 15.86
C THR A 428 -10.94 -9.20 15.18
N PHE A 429 -12.00 -9.16 14.38
CA PHE A 429 -12.48 -10.32 13.64
C PHE A 429 -11.48 -10.75 12.56
N ALA A 430 -10.92 -9.80 11.79
CA ALA A 430 -9.96 -10.08 10.71
C ALA A 430 -8.66 -10.73 11.24
N LEU A 431 -8.24 -10.38 12.45
CA LEU A 431 -7.03 -10.91 13.08
C LEU A 431 -7.30 -12.13 13.98
N LYS A 432 -8.55 -12.61 14.06
CA LYS A 432 -8.89 -13.78 14.84
C LYS A 432 -8.15 -15.04 14.36
N GLY A 433 -7.50 -15.72 15.29
CA GLY A 433 -6.70 -16.92 15.00
C GLY A 433 -5.25 -16.63 14.58
N THR A 434 -4.85 -15.36 14.60
CA THR A 434 -3.45 -14.93 14.44
C THR A 434 -2.84 -14.62 15.81
N ASN A 435 -1.53 -14.35 15.84
CA ASN A 435 -0.82 -13.89 17.05
C ASN A 435 -1.09 -12.41 17.38
N PHE A 436 -1.77 -11.67 16.50
CA PHE A 436 -2.06 -10.25 16.66
C PHE A 436 -3.32 -10.05 17.53
N THR A 437 -3.21 -10.35 18.82
CA THR A 437 -4.29 -10.12 19.78
C THR A 437 -4.46 -8.63 20.08
N PRO A 438 -5.64 -8.17 20.53
CA PRO A 438 -5.85 -6.77 20.95
C PRO A 438 -4.84 -6.29 22.00
N HIS A 439 -4.49 -7.13 22.95
CA HIS A 439 -3.48 -6.83 23.97
C HIS A 439 -2.10 -6.66 23.36
N TYR A 440 -1.64 -7.60 22.53
CA TYR A 440 -0.35 -7.53 21.85
C TYR A 440 -0.23 -6.28 20.96
N LEU A 441 -1.27 -5.95 20.21
CA LEU A 441 -1.29 -4.73 19.39
C LEU A 441 -1.14 -3.47 20.25
N SER A 442 -1.83 -3.41 21.38
CA SER A 442 -1.80 -2.26 22.30
C SER A 442 -0.46 -2.08 23.03
N GLU A 443 0.31 -3.15 23.20
CA GLU A 443 1.66 -3.07 23.77
C GLU A 443 2.68 -2.49 22.81
N GLN A 444 2.45 -2.65 21.51
CA GLN A 444 3.41 -2.27 20.47
C GLN A 444 3.03 -0.97 19.74
N THR A 445 1.76 -0.54 19.85
CA THR A 445 1.25 0.62 19.09
C THR A 445 0.35 1.50 19.97
N SER A 446 0.22 2.77 19.62
CA SER A 446 -0.76 3.67 20.22
C SER A 446 -2.15 3.44 19.61
N ILE A 447 -3.16 3.29 20.48
CA ILE A 447 -4.55 3.08 20.07
C ILE A 447 -5.34 4.38 20.19
N ILE A 448 -5.81 4.90 19.06
CA ILE A 448 -6.57 6.17 18.96
C ILE A 448 -8.03 5.87 18.59
N CYS A 449 -8.98 6.33 19.42
CA CYS A 449 -10.40 6.12 19.20
C CYS A 449 -11.16 7.42 18.96
N PHE A 450 -12.09 7.40 17.97
CA PHE A 450 -13.01 8.52 17.73
C PHE A 450 -14.18 8.48 18.74
N GLY A 451 -13.96 9.16 19.87
CA GLY A 451 -14.99 9.35 20.91
C GLY A 451 -15.27 8.16 21.85
N PRO A 452 -16.22 8.36 22.79
CA PRO A 452 -16.41 7.46 23.91
C PRO A 452 -16.96 6.07 23.53
N ILE A 453 -17.89 6.01 22.59
CA ILE A 453 -18.52 4.74 22.19
C ILE A 453 -17.49 3.82 21.55
N THR A 454 -16.60 4.36 20.73
CA THR A 454 -15.51 3.61 20.09
C THR A 454 -14.50 3.14 21.13
N SER A 455 -14.13 3.99 22.09
CA SER A 455 -13.22 3.65 23.19
C SER A 455 -13.76 2.52 24.06
N GLN A 456 -15.01 2.63 24.52
CA GLN A 456 -15.67 1.57 25.32
C GLN A 456 -15.71 0.24 24.55
N LYS A 457 -15.97 0.29 23.23
CA LYS A 457 -15.95 -0.92 22.41
C LYS A 457 -14.56 -1.52 22.29
N ALA A 458 -13.52 -0.70 22.11
CA ALA A 458 -12.13 -1.14 22.05
C ALA A 458 -11.71 -1.80 23.37
N GLU A 459 -11.97 -1.15 24.49
CA GLU A 459 -11.69 -1.66 25.84
C GLU A 459 -12.43 -2.99 26.11
N SER A 460 -13.71 -3.10 25.69
CA SER A 460 -14.49 -4.33 25.85
C SER A 460 -13.95 -5.52 25.06
N LEU A 461 -13.16 -5.28 24.01
CA LEU A 461 -12.51 -6.30 23.18
C LEU A 461 -11.03 -6.53 23.56
N GLY A 462 -10.53 -5.85 24.60
CA GLY A 462 -9.20 -6.08 25.18
C GLY A 462 -8.10 -5.15 24.63
N TYR A 463 -8.45 -4.07 23.91
CA TYR A 463 -7.49 -3.03 23.55
C TYR A 463 -7.25 -2.07 24.72
N GLN A 464 -6.01 -1.58 24.84
CA GLN A 464 -5.66 -0.48 25.76
C GLN A 464 -5.67 0.82 24.96
N VAL A 465 -6.70 1.64 25.17
CA VAL A 465 -6.86 2.89 24.43
C VAL A 465 -5.89 3.95 24.96
N THR A 466 -4.98 4.42 24.12
CA THR A 466 -4.01 5.46 24.46
C THR A 466 -4.66 6.84 24.39
N THR A 467 -5.42 7.09 23.34
CA THR A 467 -6.03 8.41 23.07
C THR A 467 -7.49 8.28 22.67
N LYS A 468 -8.30 9.13 23.25
CA LYS A 468 -9.71 9.31 22.93
C LYS A 468 -9.95 10.73 22.45
N LEU A 469 -10.26 10.89 21.17
CA LEU A 469 -10.57 12.17 20.61
C LEU A 469 -11.85 12.76 21.20
N LYS A 470 -11.83 14.06 21.46
CA LYS A 470 -13.00 14.78 22.03
C LYS A 470 -14.09 14.94 20.95
N GLN A 471 -13.68 15.22 19.71
CA GLN A 471 -14.56 15.30 18.56
C GLN A 471 -14.24 14.17 17.58
N PRO A 472 -15.22 13.40 17.13
CA PRO A 472 -14.99 12.25 16.25
C PRO A 472 -14.85 12.68 14.77
N ASN A 473 -13.84 13.49 14.47
CA ASN A 473 -13.57 13.98 13.12
C ASN A 473 -12.08 13.93 12.78
N VAL A 474 -11.78 13.98 11.47
CA VAL A 474 -10.44 13.87 10.97
C VAL A 474 -9.57 15.08 11.31
N ASN A 475 -10.14 16.28 11.45
CA ASN A 475 -9.37 17.48 11.77
C ASN A 475 -8.79 17.41 13.19
N GLU A 476 -9.53 16.88 14.15
CA GLU A 476 -9.01 16.67 15.50
C GLU A 476 -7.93 15.59 15.52
N LEU A 477 -8.10 14.51 14.73
CA LEU A 477 -7.05 13.50 14.54
C LEU A 477 -5.76 14.14 13.99
N ILE A 478 -5.86 14.94 12.92
CA ILE A 478 -4.70 15.65 12.34
C ILE A 478 -4.04 16.55 13.38
N SER A 479 -4.83 17.33 14.12
CA SER A 479 -4.30 18.22 15.18
C SER A 479 -3.59 17.44 16.29
N HIS A 480 -4.13 16.29 16.69
CA HIS A 480 -3.50 15.43 17.69
C HIS A 480 -2.18 14.83 17.18
N LEU A 481 -2.17 14.25 15.96
CA LEU A 481 -0.98 13.66 15.36
C LEU A 481 0.13 14.68 15.10
N SER A 482 -0.24 15.93 14.75
CA SER A 482 0.74 17.00 14.51
C SER A 482 1.32 17.58 15.80
N SER A 483 0.58 17.58 16.92
CA SER A 483 1.07 18.08 18.20
C SER A 483 2.13 17.18 18.84
N GLU A 484 2.06 15.87 18.63
CA GLU A 484 3.08 14.91 19.11
C GLU A 484 4.46 15.13 18.43
N TYR A 485 4.48 15.74 17.24
CA TYR A 485 5.72 15.98 16.48
C TYR A 485 6.50 17.23 16.95
N VAL A 486 5.90 18.07 17.77
CA VAL A 486 6.53 19.34 18.25
C VAL A 486 7.30 19.12 19.56
N GLU A 487 7.14 17.99 20.24
CA GLU A 487 7.74 17.70 21.56
C GLU A 487 9.03 16.86 21.49
N ASP A 488 9.45 16.34 20.33
CA ASP A 488 10.70 15.61 20.08
C ASP A 488 11.70 16.48 19.27
#